data_259ad34c05930924c8e6b0db67b6603f
#
_entry.id   259ad34c05930924c8e6b0db67b6603f
#
_cell.length_a   1.000
_cell.length_b   1.000
_cell.length_c   1.000
_cell.angle_alpha   90.00
_cell.angle_beta   90.00
_cell.angle_gamma   90.00
#
_symmetry.space_group_name_H-M   'P 1'
#
loop_
_entity.id
_entity.type
_entity.pdbx_description
1 polymer ?
#
loop_
_entity_poly.entity_id
_entity_poly.type
_entity_poly.pdbx_seq_one_letter_code
_entity_poly.pdbx_strand_id
1 'polypeptide(L)'
;MKCPKCDFAMQPVSFQDIEVDRCTNCFGLWFDMLEAEHLKQTSGSEAIDIGSASTGKEENKIGSIKCPKDSVAMLRMVVNDQPHIWYEACPICHGTYFDAGEFTDFKAETFMDRVRSVFHKERQ
;
A
#
# COMPACT_ATOMS: atom_id res chain seq x y z
N MET A 1 -11.99 8.95 8.96
CA MET A 1 -12.04 7.85 7.98
C MET A 1 -11.98 6.52 8.70
N LYS A 2 -12.73 5.56 8.24
CA LYS A 2 -12.72 4.20 8.79
C LYS A 2 -11.98 3.24 7.86
N CYS A 3 -11.32 2.25 8.46
CA CYS A 3 -10.60 1.24 7.70
C CYS A 3 -11.57 0.46 6.80
N PRO A 4 -11.29 0.32 5.52
CA PRO A 4 -12.20 -0.39 4.61
C PRO A 4 -12.26 -1.90 4.87
N LYS A 5 -11.35 -2.46 5.65
CA LYS A 5 -11.32 -3.89 5.93
C LYS A 5 -11.83 -4.26 7.32
N CYS A 6 -11.47 -3.51 8.35
CA CYS A 6 -11.85 -3.86 9.71
C CYS A 6 -12.74 -2.84 10.42
N ASP A 7 -13.06 -1.74 9.75
CA ASP A 7 -13.98 -0.70 10.20
C ASP A 7 -13.52 0.08 11.44
N PHE A 8 -12.29 -0.10 11.90
CA PHE A 8 -11.73 0.69 12.98
C PHE A 8 -11.32 2.07 12.46
N ALA A 9 -11.17 3.03 13.37
CA ALA A 9 -10.75 4.37 13.00
C ALA A 9 -9.35 4.37 12.42
N MET A 10 -9.12 5.20 11.42
CA MET A 10 -7.79 5.44 10.87
C MET A 10 -7.26 6.77 11.39
N GLN A 11 -5.97 6.84 11.63
CA GLN A 11 -5.32 8.05 12.12
C GLN A 11 -4.26 8.53 11.12
N PRO A 12 -4.07 9.85 11.01
CA PRO A 12 -3.03 10.37 10.11
C PRO A 12 -1.64 10.09 10.65
N VAL A 13 -0.75 9.71 9.78
CA VAL A 13 0.69 9.60 10.05
C VAL A 13 1.42 10.33 8.94
N SER A 14 2.45 11.08 9.32
CA SER A 14 3.20 11.88 8.36
C SER A 14 4.62 11.37 8.18
N PHE A 15 5.11 11.46 6.96
CA PHE A 15 6.51 11.20 6.65
C PHE A 15 6.97 12.25 5.65
N GLN A 16 7.90 13.12 6.04
CA GLN A 16 8.43 14.20 5.19
C GLN A 16 7.31 15.00 4.49
N ASP A 17 6.40 15.54 5.29
CA ASP A 17 5.28 16.39 4.85
C ASP A 17 4.19 15.67 4.03
N ILE A 18 4.30 14.36 3.85
CA ILE A 18 3.25 13.57 3.21
C ILE A 18 2.46 12.87 4.30
N GLU A 19 1.15 13.11 4.33
CA GLU A 19 0.26 12.52 5.32
C GLU A 19 -0.53 11.37 4.71
N VAL A 20 -0.51 10.22 5.39
CA VAL A 20 -1.29 9.05 5.01
C VAL A 20 -2.13 8.63 6.21
N ASP A 21 -3.14 7.78 6.01
CA ASP A 21 -3.96 7.27 7.09
C ASP A 21 -3.59 5.83 7.41
N ARG A 22 -3.46 5.52 8.70
CA ARG A 22 -3.12 4.18 9.17
C ARG A 22 -4.20 3.67 10.11
N CYS A 23 -4.68 2.45 9.88
CA CYS A 23 -5.68 1.84 10.74
C CYS A 23 -5.11 1.61 12.14
N THR A 24 -5.91 1.94 13.15
CA THR A 24 -5.51 1.77 14.56
C THR A 24 -5.57 0.32 15.03
N ASN A 25 -6.18 -0.56 14.26
CA ASN A 25 -6.34 -1.97 14.60
C ASN A 25 -5.46 -2.90 13.77
N CYS A 26 -5.63 -2.91 12.46
CA CYS A 26 -4.88 -3.82 11.58
C CYS A 26 -3.61 -3.20 11.00
N PHE A 27 -3.42 -1.89 11.21
CA PHE A 27 -2.26 -1.12 10.74
C PHE A 27 -2.10 -1.06 9.23
N GLY A 28 -3.17 -1.33 8.49
CA GLY A 28 -3.20 -1.09 7.05
C GLY A 28 -3.08 0.39 6.73
N LEU A 29 -2.63 0.71 5.53
CA LEU A 29 -2.31 2.08 5.12
C LEU A 29 -3.20 2.51 3.96
N TRP A 30 -3.77 3.70 4.07
CA TRP A 30 -4.50 4.36 2.99
C TRP A 30 -3.67 5.50 2.43
N PHE A 31 -3.47 5.49 1.12
CA PHE A 31 -2.76 6.52 0.38
C PHE A 31 -3.72 7.21 -0.58
N ASP A 32 -3.72 8.55 -0.58
CA ASP A 32 -4.42 9.29 -1.61
C ASP A 32 -3.65 9.17 -2.93
N MET A 33 -4.28 9.62 -4.02
CA MET A 33 -3.72 9.46 -5.36
C MET A 33 -2.25 9.85 -5.43
N LEU A 34 -1.41 8.94 -5.95
CA LEU A 34 0.03 9.08 -6.16
C LEU A 34 0.89 9.15 -4.91
N GLU A 35 0.32 9.16 -3.71
CA GLU A 35 1.11 9.20 -2.48
C GLU A 35 1.93 7.93 -2.26
N ALA A 36 1.35 6.77 -2.58
CA ALA A 36 2.07 5.51 -2.43
C ALA A 36 3.32 5.47 -3.31
N GLU A 37 3.22 5.94 -4.54
CA GLU A 37 4.34 6.00 -5.47
C GLU A 37 5.39 7.01 -5.05
N HIS A 38 4.95 8.15 -4.54
CA HIS A 38 5.86 9.17 -4.03
C HIS A 38 6.65 8.61 -2.84
N LEU A 39 5.95 8.04 -1.86
CA LEU A 39 6.60 7.50 -0.65
C LEU A 39 7.47 6.29 -0.96
N LYS A 40 7.12 5.50 -1.95
CA LYS A 40 7.92 4.37 -2.41
C LYS A 40 9.33 4.81 -2.81
N GLN A 41 9.47 6.02 -3.37
CA GLN A 41 10.75 6.58 -3.79
C GLN A 41 11.45 7.38 -2.69
N THR A 42 10.82 7.53 -1.53
CA THR A 42 11.35 8.32 -0.43
C THR A 42 12.08 7.42 0.57
N SER A 43 13.36 7.68 0.79
CA SER A 43 14.19 6.88 1.71
C SER A 43 13.60 6.88 3.12
N GLY A 44 13.50 5.70 3.72
CA GLY A 44 13.01 5.53 5.10
C GLY A 44 11.50 5.50 5.26
N SER A 45 10.73 5.68 4.19
CA SER A 45 9.27 5.77 4.28
C SER A 45 8.61 4.46 4.76
N GLU A 46 9.30 3.33 4.70
CA GLU A 46 8.79 2.05 5.22
C GLU A 46 8.51 2.11 6.72
N ALA A 47 9.05 3.11 7.43
CA ALA A 47 8.79 3.30 8.85
C ALA A 47 7.30 3.55 9.17
N ILE A 48 6.49 3.98 8.20
CA ILE A 48 5.05 4.15 8.41
C ILE A 48 4.30 2.82 8.46
N ASP A 49 4.88 1.75 7.92
CA ASP A 49 4.27 0.42 7.84
C ASP A 49 4.73 -0.40 9.05
N ILE A 50 4.02 -0.25 10.16
CA ILE A 50 4.42 -0.81 11.45
C ILE A 50 3.70 -2.10 11.83
N GLY A 51 2.70 -2.52 11.04
CA GLY A 51 1.93 -3.73 11.36
C GLY A 51 2.70 -5.00 11.03
N SER A 52 2.24 -6.12 11.60
CA SER A 52 2.86 -7.41 11.32
C SER A 52 2.42 -7.95 9.96
N ALA A 53 3.35 -8.58 9.25
CA ALA A 53 3.05 -9.20 7.95
C ALA A 53 1.99 -10.30 8.08
N SER A 54 1.94 -11.01 9.21
CA SER A 54 0.93 -12.05 9.42
C SER A 54 -0.47 -11.46 9.53
N THR A 55 -0.62 -10.32 10.22
CA THR A 55 -1.90 -9.59 10.26
C THR A 55 -2.29 -9.13 8.87
N GLY A 56 -1.33 -8.59 8.12
CA GLY A 56 -1.56 -8.16 6.74
C GLY A 56 -2.05 -9.30 5.85
N LYS A 57 -1.47 -10.48 5.97
CA LYS A 57 -1.90 -11.66 5.21
C LYS A 57 -3.33 -12.07 5.54
N GLU A 58 -3.72 -12.01 6.82
CA GLU A 58 -5.10 -12.30 7.22
C GLU A 58 -6.07 -11.29 6.64
N GLU A 59 -5.75 -9.99 6.73
CA GLU A 59 -6.58 -8.93 6.17
C GLU A 59 -6.62 -9.00 4.65
N ASN A 60 -5.57 -9.46 4.01
CA ASN A 60 -5.49 -9.59 2.56
C ASN A 60 -6.49 -10.62 2.00
N LYS A 61 -6.98 -11.52 2.83
CA LYS A 61 -8.03 -12.48 2.45
C LYS A 61 -9.39 -11.82 2.30
N ILE A 62 -9.57 -10.63 2.87
CA ILE A 62 -10.82 -9.89 2.79
C ILE A 62 -10.90 -9.23 1.42
N GLY A 63 -11.85 -9.68 0.59
CA GLY A 63 -12.08 -9.10 -0.72
C GLY A 63 -13.29 -8.18 -0.73
N SER A 64 -13.58 -7.58 -1.88
CA SER A 64 -14.79 -6.79 -2.10
C SER A 64 -14.99 -5.65 -1.10
N ILE A 65 -13.94 -4.89 -0.85
CA ILE A 65 -14.02 -3.73 0.06
C ILE A 65 -14.48 -2.49 -0.70
N LYS A 66 -14.97 -1.51 0.04
CA LYS A 66 -15.44 -0.24 -0.51
C LYS A 66 -14.48 0.88 -0.14
N CYS A 67 -14.33 1.83 -1.06
CA CYS A 67 -13.51 3.02 -0.82
C CYS A 67 -14.07 3.80 0.38
N PRO A 68 -13.24 4.14 1.37
CA PRO A 68 -13.72 4.89 2.53
C PRO A 68 -14.14 6.32 2.20
N LYS A 69 -13.75 6.85 1.06
CA LYS A 69 -14.13 8.20 0.62
C LYS A 69 -15.34 8.21 -0.30
N ASP A 70 -15.40 7.30 -1.27
CA ASP A 70 -16.41 7.31 -2.33
C ASP A 70 -17.45 6.23 -2.19
N SER A 71 -17.27 5.28 -1.30
CA SER A 71 -18.17 4.14 -1.07
C SER A 71 -18.38 3.24 -2.30
N VAL A 72 -17.54 3.36 -3.32
CA VAL A 72 -17.58 2.48 -4.49
C VAL A 72 -16.68 1.27 -4.25
N ALA A 73 -16.98 0.17 -4.95
CA ALA A 73 -16.17 -1.04 -4.84
C ALA A 73 -14.74 -0.77 -5.31
N MET A 74 -13.76 -1.18 -4.51
CA MET A 74 -12.36 -1.06 -4.87
C MET A 74 -11.91 -2.26 -5.70
N LEU A 75 -10.93 -2.02 -6.56
CA LEU A 75 -10.36 -3.05 -7.43
C LEU A 75 -9.13 -3.65 -6.74
N ARG A 76 -9.06 -4.98 -6.74
CA ARG A 76 -7.89 -5.67 -6.23
C ARG A 76 -6.82 -5.70 -7.31
N MET A 77 -5.65 -5.17 -6.97
CA MET A 77 -4.54 -5.02 -7.90
C MET A 77 -3.35 -5.86 -7.47
N VAL A 78 -2.55 -6.28 -8.44
CA VAL A 78 -1.26 -6.95 -8.18
C VAL A 78 -0.17 -6.10 -8.79
N VAL A 79 0.99 -6.08 -8.14
CA VAL A 79 2.17 -5.45 -8.73
C VAL A 79 2.62 -6.32 -9.91
N ASN A 80 2.75 -5.74 -11.11
CA ASN A 80 2.97 -6.49 -12.36
C ASN A 80 4.08 -7.54 -12.30
N ASP A 81 5.22 -7.16 -11.78
CA ASP A 81 6.37 -8.06 -11.71
C ASP A 81 6.45 -8.81 -10.38
N GLN A 82 5.49 -8.58 -9.48
CA GLN A 82 5.49 -9.13 -8.14
C GLN A 82 4.07 -9.59 -7.77
N PRO A 83 3.60 -10.69 -8.35
CA PRO A 83 2.19 -11.11 -8.20
C PRO A 83 1.80 -11.53 -6.78
N HIS A 84 2.74 -11.61 -5.86
CA HIS A 84 2.47 -11.87 -4.44
C HIS A 84 2.15 -10.61 -3.64
N ILE A 85 2.30 -9.43 -4.24
CA ILE A 85 1.99 -8.16 -3.59
C ILE A 85 0.63 -7.66 -4.08
N TRP A 86 -0.32 -7.58 -3.15
CA TRP A 86 -1.69 -7.19 -3.45
C TRP A 86 -2.02 -5.88 -2.77
N TYR A 87 -2.76 -5.03 -3.45
CA TYR A 87 -3.32 -3.83 -2.87
C TYR A 87 -4.67 -3.56 -3.51
N GLU A 88 -5.47 -2.67 -2.91
CA GLU A 88 -6.76 -2.29 -3.46
C GLU A 88 -6.69 -0.84 -3.93
N ALA A 89 -7.36 -0.56 -5.05
CA ALA A 89 -7.37 0.78 -5.64
C ALA A 89 -8.80 1.22 -5.95
N CYS A 90 -9.11 2.48 -5.65
CA CYS A 90 -10.40 3.05 -5.98
C CYS A 90 -10.38 3.55 -7.44
N PRO A 91 -11.33 3.12 -8.29
CA PRO A 91 -11.36 3.58 -9.68
C PRO A 91 -11.82 5.04 -9.83
N ILE A 92 -12.33 5.66 -8.78
CA ILE A 92 -12.85 7.03 -8.83
C ILE A 92 -11.82 8.02 -8.29
N CYS A 93 -11.40 7.89 -7.03
CA CYS A 93 -10.47 8.85 -6.43
C CYS A 93 -8.99 8.45 -6.60
N HIS A 94 -8.74 7.24 -7.09
CA HIS A 94 -7.39 6.70 -7.28
C HIS A 94 -6.60 6.53 -5.99
N GLY A 95 -7.27 6.51 -4.85
CA GLY A 95 -6.64 6.16 -3.57
C GLY A 95 -6.32 4.67 -3.54
N THR A 96 -5.34 4.29 -2.74
CA THR A 96 -4.92 2.90 -2.61
C THR A 96 -4.86 2.49 -1.15
N TYR A 97 -5.11 1.20 -0.89
CA TYR A 97 -5.02 0.61 0.43
C TYR A 97 -4.04 -0.56 0.40
N PHE A 98 -3.08 -0.54 1.32
CA PHE A 98 -2.09 -1.60 1.49
C PHE A 98 -2.28 -2.21 2.88
N ASP A 99 -2.40 -3.54 2.96
CA ASP A 99 -2.39 -4.24 4.23
C ASP A 99 -1.04 -4.13 4.91
N ALA A 100 -1.00 -4.35 6.22
CA ALA A 100 0.24 -4.29 6.99
C ALA A 100 1.32 -5.18 6.37
N GLY A 101 2.51 -4.63 6.19
CA GLY A 101 3.64 -5.30 5.58
C GLY A 101 3.69 -5.22 4.06
N GLU A 102 2.56 -4.98 3.39
CA GLU A 102 2.51 -4.94 1.93
C GLU A 102 3.23 -3.73 1.35
N PHE A 103 3.13 -2.57 2.00
CA PHE A 103 3.84 -1.38 1.53
C PHE A 103 5.35 -1.57 1.65
N THR A 104 5.82 -2.17 2.73
CA THR A 104 7.24 -2.46 2.91
C THR A 104 7.73 -3.38 1.81
N ASP A 105 6.98 -4.43 1.48
CA ASP A 105 7.31 -5.35 0.41
C ASP A 105 7.29 -4.66 -0.95
N PHE A 106 6.29 -3.85 -1.21
CA PHE A 106 6.15 -3.08 -2.44
C PHE A 106 7.38 -2.19 -2.67
N LYS A 107 7.82 -1.51 -1.62
CA LYS A 107 9.00 -0.64 -1.68
C LYS A 107 10.29 -1.42 -1.93
N ALA A 108 10.48 -2.53 -1.22
CA ALA A 108 11.66 -3.38 -1.35
C ALA A 108 11.76 -4.00 -2.74
N GLU A 109 10.65 -4.52 -3.26
CA GLU A 109 10.61 -5.15 -4.57
C GLU A 109 10.93 -4.15 -5.68
N THR A 110 10.44 -2.92 -5.55
CA THR A 110 10.74 -1.88 -6.52
C THR A 110 12.22 -1.57 -6.59
N PHE A 111 12.87 -1.51 -5.44
CA PHE A 111 14.32 -1.30 -5.40
C PHE A 111 15.05 -2.42 -6.13
N MET A 112 14.69 -3.67 -5.86
CA MET A 112 15.29 -4.83 -6.51
C MET A 112 15.05 -4.83 -8.02
N ASP A 113 13.86 -4.44 -8.44
CA ASP A 113 13.52 -4.35 -9.85
C ASP A 113 14.38 -3.33 -10.58
N ARG A 114 14.66 -2.19 -9.97
CA ARG A 114 15.56 -1.19 -10.55
C ARG A 114 16.96 -1.76 -10.74
N VAL A 115 17.48 -2.48 -9.76
CA VAL A 115 18.80 -3.09 -9.84
C VAL A 115 18.82 -4.11 -10.97
N ARG A 116 17.80 -4.96 -11.06
CA ARG A 116 17.69 -5.95 -12.13
C ARG A 116 17.61 -5.29 -13.51
N SER A 117 16.83 -4.23 -13.62
CA SER A 117 16.68 -3.51 -14.89
C SER A 117 18.01 -2.93 -15.38
N VAL A 118 18.83 -2.40 -14.48
CA VAL A 118 20.16 -1.89 -14.82
C VAL A 118 21.04 -3.03 -15.36
N PHE A 119 21.07 -4.16 -14.67
CA PHE A 119 21.85 -5.31 -15.12
C PHE A 119 21.38 -5.85 -16.45
N HIS A 120 20.07 -5.93 -16.66
CA HIS A 120 19.51 -6.39 -17.92
C HIS A 120 19.88 -5.47 -19.08
N LYS A 121 19.87 -4.17 -18.89
CA LYS A 121 20.27 -3.22 -19.91
C LYS A 121 21.73 -3.38 -20.31
N GLU A 122 22.60 -3.68 -19.37
CA GLU A 122 24.01 -3.88 -19.63
C GLU A 122 24.28 -5.14 -20.44
N ARG A 123 23.38 -6.12 -20.35
CA ARG A 123 23.52 -7.38 -21.11
C ARG A 123 23.04 -7.27 -22.54
N GLN A 124 22.28 -6.27 -22.85
CA GLN A 124 21.76 -6.05 -24.19
C GLN A 124 22.68 -5.17 -25.02
#